data_dced9b5ff05efdc61297df0936fd836b
#
_entry.id   dced9b5ff05efdc61297df0936fd836b
#
_cell.length_a   1.000
_cell.length_b   1.000
_cell.length_c   1.000
_cell.angle_alpha   90.00
_cell.angle_beta   90.00
_cell.angle_gamma   90.00
#
_symmetry.space_group_name_H-M   'P 1'
#
loop_
_entity.id
_entity.type
_entity.pdbx_description
1 polymer ?
#
loop_
_entity_poly.entity_id
_entity_poly.type
_entity_poly.pdbx_seq_one_letter_code
_entity_poly.pdbx_strand_id
1 'polypeptide(L)'
;MRFWGLACLLGGCLMLGSCGSEAEDLDIPEGEGLVKIDLMPEVGFQTKAVDENEYKDVNKYTVQVFKSGQESNPVIEGLYGELEAEYSLQVGQYVLKAFMGEEKPVSTDKLYFYGEQGFEVKEGKIVEAPVTCKPSSVRINVVFDAKMDEYFSDYSLKIETEAQKPSSFEWKKDTVGPVYFKVGKQEEVRVTVNLTNKENVTAKGSVKTYTLSPADALRITLKPVINNGNLGISITVDETTVDHPVDIIIPGDWV
;
A
#
# COMPACT_ATOMS: atom_id res chain seq x y z
N MET A 1 -9.33 90.11 -31.07
CA MET A 1 -10.14 89.35 -32.03
C MET A 1 -10.31 87.98 -31.41
N ARG A 2 -11.47 87.66 -30.77
CA ARG A 2 -12.53 86.87 -31.36
C ARG A 2 -12.02 85.46 -31.75
N PHE A 3 -12.50 84.26 -31.31
CA PHE A 3 -13.84 83.75 -30.99
C PHE A 3 -13.58 82.43 -30.21
N TRP A 4 -14.20 82.10 -29.12
CA TRP A 4 -15.52 81.41 -28.95
C TRP A 4 -15.53 79.96 -29.48
N GLY A 5 -15.96 79.05 -28.68
CA GLY A 5 -16.43 77.69 -28.95
C GLY A 5 -16.22 76.77 -27.77
N LEU A 6 -17.08 76.75 -26.87
CA LEU A 6 -18.29 75.96 -26.58
C LEU A 6 -18.06 74.50 -26.29
N ALA A 7 -18.43 74.18 -25.08
CA ALA A 7 -18.58 72.91 -24.34
C ALA A 7 -19.14 71.72 -25.15
N CYS A 8 -18.75 70.52 -24.72
CA CYS A 8 -19.64 69.37 -24.58
C CYS A 8 -19.14 68.44 -23.46
N LEU A 9 -19.87 68.46 -22.36
CA LEU A 9 -19.95 67.44 -21.36
C LEU A 9 -20.49 66.16 -22.00
N LEU A 10 -19.81 65.08 -21.89
CA LEU A 10 -20.43 63.75 -22.02
C LEU A 10 -19.89 62.89 -20.85
N GLY A 11 -20.77 62.78 -19.87
CA GLY A 11 -20.63 61.86 -18.77
C GLY A 11 -20.63 60.41 -19.25
N GLY A 12 -19.53 59.71 -19.06
CA GLY A 12 -19.46 58.26 -19.19
C GLY A 12 -19.57 57.64 -17.80
N CYS A 13 -20.75 57.18 -17.43
CA CYS A 13 -20.94 56.28 -16.30
C CYS A 13 -20.20 55.00 -16.58
N LEU A 14 -19.03 54.82 -15.98
CA LEU A 14 -18.40 53.52 -15.79
C LEU A 14 -19.23 52.77 -14.76
N MET A 15 -20.16 51.93 -15.23
CA MET A 15 -20.74 50.86 -14.47
C MET A 15 -19.63 49.86 -14.22
N LEU A 16 -18.98 49.95 -13.06
CA LEU A 16 -18.19 48.86 -12.49
C LEU A 16 -19.22 47.77 -12.13
N GLY A 17 -19.44 46.84 -13.06
CA GLY A 17 -20.07 45.57 -12.78
C GLY A 17 -19.20 44.85 -11.78
N SER A 18 -19.52 44.98 -10.50
CA SER A 18 -19.08 44.08 -9.45
C SER A 18 -19.65 42.71 -9.81
N CYS A 19 -18.87 41.84 -10.44
CA CYS A 19 -19.07 40.41 -10.34
C CYS A 19 -18.85 40.04 -8.87
N GLY A 20 -19.87 40.17 -8.07
CA GLY A 20 -19.99 39.43 -6.85
C GLY A 20 -20.07 37.95 -7.25
N SER A 21 -19.03 37.16 -7.03
CA SER A 21 -19.20 35.75 -6.87
C SER A 21 -20.21 35.60 -5.75
N GLU A 22 -21.43 35.15 -6.09
CA GLU A 22 -22.34 34.62 -5.09
C GLU A 22 -21.60 33.46 -4.40
N ALA A 23 -20.99 33.75 -3.25
CA ALA A 23 -20.66 32.72 -2.31
C ALA A 23 -22.04 32.16 -1.91
N GLU A 24 -22.34 30.93 -2.29
CA GLU A 24 -23.46 30.19 -1.75
C GLU A 24 -23.35 30.32 -0.23
N ASP A 25 -24.36 30.93 0.37
CA ASP A 25 -24.44 31.12 1.82
C ASP A 25 -24.71 29.71 2.39
N LEU A 26 -23.65 28.97 2.65
CA LEU A 26 -23.72 27.62 3.21
C LEU A 26 -24.27 27.80 4.62
N ASP A 27 -25.44 27.24 4.89
CA ASP A 27 -26.07 27.22 6.22
C ASP A 27 -25.32 26.23 7.14
N ILE A 28 -24.10 26.62 7.54
CA ILE A 28 -23.24 25.85 8.42
C ILE A 28 -23.51 26.28 9.87
N PRO A 29 -23.91 25.37 10.77
CA PRO A 29 -24.16 25.71 12.17
C PRO A 29 -22.94 26.34 12.85
N GLU A 30 -23.19 27.22 13.82
CA GLU A 30 -22.15 27.85 14.63
C GLU A 30 -21.32 26.78 15.36
N GLY A 31 -20.00 26.90 15.32
CA GLY A 31 -19.07 25.92 15.90
C GLY A 31 -18.85 24.67 15.04
N GLU A 32 -19.37 24.63 13.81
CA GLU A 32 -19.23 23.52 12.89
C GLU A 32 -18.58 23.93 11.56
N GLY A 33 -18.12 22.93 10.82
CA GLY A 33 -17.66 23.03 9.43
C GLY A 33 -18.12 21.83 8.63
N LEU A 34 -18.18 21.97 7.30
CA LEU A 34 -18.50 20.88 6.38
C LEU A 34 -17.23 20.11 5.98
N VAL A 35 -17.35 18.80 5.88
CA VAL A 35 -16.26 17.91 5.48
C VAL A 35 -16.66 17.11 4.27
N LYS A 36 -15.81 17.13 3.24
CA LYS A 36 -15.88 16.29 2.04
C LYS A 36 -14.78 15.25 2.11
N ILE A 37 -15.13 13.98 2.06
CA ILE A 37 -14.16 12.89 2.06
C ILE A 37 -13.81 12.56 0.61
N ASP A 38 -12.52 12.55 0.28
CA ASP A 38 -11.99 12.15 -1.02
C ASP A 38 -11.07 10.94 -0.86
N LEU A 39 -11.48 9.81 -1.43
CA LEU A 39 -10.76 8.55 -1.32
C LEU A 39 -10.10 8.17 -2.63
N MET A 40 -8.78 7.97 -2.57
CA MET A 40 -7.95 7.60 -3.72
C MET A 40 -7.24 6.26 -3.44
N PRO A 41 -7.65 5.15 -4.09
CA PRO A 41 -6.88 3.92 -4.01
C PRO A 41 -5.67 4.00 -4.93
N GLU A 42 -4.48 3.82 -4.37
CA GLU A 42 -3.24 3.65 -5.12
C GLU A 42 -2.96 2.16 -5.26
N VAL A 43 -3.54 1.56 -6.30
CA VAL A 43 -3.40 0.14 -6.62
C VAL A 43 -2.19 -0.04 -7.52
N GLY A 44 -1.15 -0.69 -7.03
CA GLY A 44 0.03 -0.97 -7.83
C GLY A 44 1.15 -1.53 -7.01
N PHE A 45 1.33 -2.85 -7.08
CA PHE A 45 2.64 -3.42 -6.88
C PHE A 45 3.49 -3.06 -8.09
N GLN A 46 4.76 -2.82 -7.91
CA GLN A 46 5.66 -2.45 -9.01
C GLN A 46 5.77 -3.53 -10.11
N THR A 47 5.16 -4.71 -9.91
CA THR A 47 5.08 -5.80 -10.88
C THR A 47 3.65 -6.28 -11.08
N LYS A 48 3.23 -6.46 -12.34
CA LYS A 48 1.87 -6.82 -12.78
C LYS A 48 1.54 -8.31 -12.54
N ALA A 49 1.03 -8.71 -11.41
CA ALA A 49 0.66 -10.12 -11.20
C ALA A 49 -0.65 -10.39 -10.45
N VAL A 50 -1.43 -9.37 -10.10
CA VAL A 50 -2.75 -9.51 -9.46
C VAL A 50 -3.75 -8.70 -10.25
N ASP A 51 -4.96 -9.21 -10.41
CA ASP A 51 -6.08 -8.38 -10.89
C ASP A 51 -6.48 -7.41 -9.77
N GLU A 52 -5.80 -6.26 -9.77
CA GLU A 52 -6.02 -5.19 -8.80
C GLU A 52 -7.29 -4.38 -9.09
N ASN A 53 -8.05 -4.73 -10.13
CA ASN A 53 -9.23 -3.97 -10.51
C ASN A 53 -10.31 -3.98 -9.42
N GLU A 54 -10.37 -5.04 -8.61
CA GLU A 54 -11.28 -5.10 -7.47
C GLU A 54 -11.02 -3.96 -6.47
N TYR A 55 -9.74 -3.58 -6.27
CA TYR A 55 -9.33 -2.55 -5.31
C TYR A 55 -9.39 -1.14 -5.86
N LYS A 56 -9.73 -0.96 -7.14
CA LYS A 56 -9.98 0.37 -7.75
C LYS A 56 -11.37 0.89 -7.46
N ASP A 57 -12.30 0.01 -7.10
CA ASP A 57 -13.66 0.39 -6.79
C ASP A 57 -13.74 1.03 -5.40
N VAL A 58 -13.69 2.37 -5.38
CA VAL A 58 -13.72 3.17 -4.14
C VAL A 58 -14.95 2.89 -3.29
N ASN A 59 -16.07 2.51 -3.91
CA ASN A 59 -17.34 2.29 -3.21
C ASN A 59 -17.30 1.12 -2.22
N LYS A 60 -16.31 0.22 -2.36
CA LYS A 60 -16.13 -0.95 -1.49
C LYS A 60 -15.27 -0.71 -0.26
N TYR A 61 -14.68 0.48 -0.15
CA TYR A 61 -13.87 0.83 1.01
C TYR A 61 -14.75 1.22 2.20
N THR A 62 -14.39 0.71 3.36
CA THR A 62 -14.94 1.18 4.63
C THR A 62 -14.20 2.46 5.01
N VAL A 63 -14.96 3.46 5.40
CA VAL A 63 -14.47 4.75 5.88
C VAL A 63 -14.87 4.92 7.33
N GLN A 64 -13.94 5.42 8.14
CA GLN A 64 -14.16 5.77 9.54
C GLN A 64 -13.51 7.12 9.82
N VAL A 65 -14.24 8.04 10.45
CA VAL A 65 -13.71 9.32 10.92
C VAL A 65 -13.81 9.35 12.43
N PHE A 66 -12.70 9.68 13.09
CA PHE A 66 -12.60 9.77 14.53
C PHE A 66 -12.22 11.19 14.94
N LYS A 67 -12.74 11.66 16.06
CA LYS A 67 -12.18 12.84 16.71
C LYS A 67 -10.83 12.47 17.30
N SER A 68 -9.80 13.28 17.05
CA SER A 68 -8.44 13.01 17.56
C SER A 68 -8.42 12.77 19.06
N GLY A 69 -7.78 11.68 19.48
CA GLY A 69 -7.75 11.22 20.87
C GLY A 69 -9.00 10.43 21.34
N GLN A 70 -9.97 10.15 20.46
CA GLN A 70 -11.18 9.38 20.75
C GLN A 70 -11.39 8.27 19.70
N GLU A 71 -10.36 7.48 19.43
CA GLU A 71 -10.36 6.51 18.32
C GLU A 71 -11.18 5.23 18.58
N SER A 72 -11.94 5.15 19.66
CA SER A 72 -12.81 4.00 19.95
C SER A 72 -14.22 4.12 19.35
N ASN A 73 -14.64 5.35 19.01
CA ASN A 73 -15.99 5.59 18.48
C ASN A 73 -15.89 6.54 17.28
N PRO A 74 -16.11 6.04 16.05
CA PRO A 74 -16.11 6.88 14.87
C PRO A 74 -17.33 7.82 14.89
N VAL A 75 -17.15 9.05 14.43
CA VAL A 75 -18.24 10.03 14.21
C VAL A 75 -18.89 9.85 12.84
N ILE A 76 -18.17 9.25 11.90
CA ILE A 76 -18.66 8.80 10.60
C ILE A 76 -18.14 7.38 10.38
N GLU A 77 -19.01 6.46 9.94
CA GLU A 77 -18.65 5.10 9.58
C GLU A 77 -19.59 4.57 8.51
N GLY A 78 -19.04 3.97 7.46
CA GLY A 78 -19.81 3.34 6.39
C GLY A 78 -18.96 2.95 5.19
N LEU A 79 -19.60 2.36 4.18
CA LEU A 79 -18.99 2.18 2.88
C LEU A 79 -18.92 3.50 2.15
N TYR A 80 -17.79 3.79 1.50
CA TYR A 80 -17.60 5.07 0.79
C TYR A 80 -18.71 5.38 -0.21
N GLY A 81 -19.19 4.38 -0.94
CA GLY A 81 -20.30 4.54 -1.89
C GLY A 81 -21.68 4.81 -1.26
N GLU A 82 -21.81 4.68 0.06
CA GLU A 82 -23.03 4.91 0.83
C GLU A 82 -22.96 6.17 1.68
N LEU A 83 -21.80 6.85 1.70
CA LEU A 83 -21.61 8.08 2.45
C LEU A 83 -22.33 9.25 1.81
N GLU A 84 -22.72 10.21 2.63
CA GLU A 84 -23.21 11.50 2.16
C GLU A 84 -22.09 12.31 1.50
N ALA A 85 -22.45 13.23 0.61
CA ALA A 85 -21.47 14.05 -0.09
C ALA A 85 -20.70 14.99 0.87
N GLU A 86 -21.35 15.39 1.95
CA GLU A 86 -20.83 16.33 2.95
C GLU A 86 -21.34 15.97 4.34
N TYR A 87 -20.49 16.18 5.35
CA TYR A 87 -20.83 15.99 6.76
C TYR A 87 -20.58 17.26 7.55
N SER A 88 -21.54 17.69 8.39
CA SER A 88 -21.31 18.73 9.37
C SER A 88 -20.64 18.14 10.60
N LEU A 89 -19.44 18.65 10.95
CA LEU A 89 -18.68 18.25 12.12
C LEU A 89 -18.29 19.45 12.98
N GLN A 90 -18.22 19.25 14.27
CA GLN A 90 -17.71 20.23 15.24
C GLN A 90 -16.28 20.64 14.89
N VAL A 91 -15.93 21.90 15.12
CA VAL A 91 -14.55 22.40 15.00
C VAL A 91 -13.59 21.54 15.82
N GLY A 92 -12.47 21.14 15.21
CA GLY A 92 -11.47 20.31 15.88
C GLY A 92 -10.58 19.49 14.95
N GLN A 93 -9.73 18.66 15.56
CA GLN A 93 -8.85 17.75 14.87
C GLN A 93 -9.49 16.37 14.73
N TYR A 94 -9.35 15.77 13.56
CA TYR A 94 -9.92 14.47 13.23
C TYR A 94 -8.91 13.58 12.50
N VAL A 95 -9.18 12.28 12.56
CA VAL A 95 -8.43 11.25 11.81
C VAL A 95 -9.41 10.50 10.94
N LEU A 96 -9.16 10.51 9.65
CA LEU A 96 -9.86 9.72 8.64
C LEU A 96 -9.08 8.44 8.39
N LYS A 97 -9.74 7.29 8.54
CA LYS A 97 -9.23 5.97 8.17
C LYS A 97 -10.09 5.39 7.08
N ALA A 98 -9.46 4.81 6.06
CA ALA A 98 -10.16 4.10 5.02
C ALA A 98 -9.46 2.78 4.71
N PHE A 99 -10.24 1.70 4.50
CA PHE A 99 -9.66 0.38 4.26
C PHE A 99 -10.58 -0.53 3.45
N MET A 100 -9.96 -1.50 2.79
CA MET A 100 -10.66 -2.58 2.09
C MET A 100 -9.95 -3.91 2.36
N GLY A 101 -10.73 -4.96 2.66
CA GLY A 101 -10.22 -6.28 3.01
C GLY A 101 -10.05 -6.49 4.51
N GLU A 102 -9.31 -7.53 4.88
CA GLU A 102 -9.03 -7.90 6.27
C GLU A 102 -7.52 -7.88 6.51
N GLU A 103 -7.09 -7.21 7.57
CA GLU A 103 -5.69 -7.18 7.94
C GLU A 103 -5.24 -8.52 8.51
N LYS A 104 -4.31 -9.20 7.82
CA LYS A 104 -3.74 -10.48 8.23
C LYS A 104 -2.21 -10.42 8.17
N PRO A 105 -1.50 -11.11 9.08
CA PRO A 105 -0.04 -11.23 8.99
C PRO A 105 0.42 -11.85 7.67
N VAL A 106 -0.35 -12.82 7.15
CA VAL A 106 -0.12 -13.52 5.88
C VAL A 106 -1.47 -13.77 5.18
N SER A 107 -1.53 -13.52 3.88
CA SER A 107 -2.68 -13.84 3.04
C SER A 107 -2.23 -14.47 1.73
N THR A 108 -2.98 -15.45 1.24
CA THR A 108 -2.72 -16.14 -0.02
C THR A 108 -3.71 -15.76 -1.13
N ASP A 109 -4.76 -15.01 -0.80
CA ASP A 109 -5.90 -14.74 -1.69
C ASP A 109 -6.30 -13.29 -1.79
N LYS A 110 -6.16 -12.50 -0.71
CA LYS A 110 -6.66 -11.12 -0.64
C LYS A 110 -5.64 -10.16 -0.04
N LEU A 111 -5.73 -8.93 -0.52
CA LEU A 111 -4.96 -7.81 -0.01
C LEU A 111 -5.75 -7.04 1.04
N TYR A 112 -5.05 -6.38 1.93
CA TYR A 112 -5.58 -5.35 2.79
C TYR A 112 -5.04 -4.00 2.33
N PHE A 113 -5.95 -3.11 1.94
CA PHE A 113 -5.65 -1.73 1.61
C PHE A 113 -6.00 -0.85 2.80
N TYR A 114 -5.12 0.07 3.12
CA TYR A 114 -5.32 0.99 4.24
C TYR A 114 -4.77 2.37 3.90
N GLY A 115 -5.47 3.38 4.38
CA GLY A 115 -5.03 4.77 4.37
C GLY A 115 -5.50 5.48 5.62
N GLU A 116 -4.69 6.43 6.10
CA GLU A 116 -5.00 7.27 7.26
C GLU A 116 -4.53 8.69 7.00
N GLN A 117 -5.38 9.67 7.34
CA GLN A 117 -5.08 11.08 7.17
C GLN A 117 -5.70 11.91 8.29
N GLY A 118 -4.88 12.70 8.97
CA GLY A 118 -5.36 13.73 9.89
C GLY A 118 -5.85 14.97 9.14
N PHE A 119 -6.94 15.60 9.62
CA PHE A 119 -7.44 16.86 9.10
C PHE A 119 -8.05 17.74 10.20
N GLU A 120 -8.22 19.02 9.91
CA GLU A 120 -8.77 20.01 10.83
C GLU A 120 -10.08 20.57 10.30
N VAL A 121 -11.14 20.50 11.08
CA VAL A 121 -12.43 21.17 10.80
C VAL A 121 -12.39 22.59 11.38
N LYS A 122 -12.73 23.58 10.53
CA LYS A 122 -12.76 24.99 10.86
C LYS A 122 -14.17 25.53 10.73
N GLU A 123 -14.55 26.42 11.64
CA GLU A 123 -15.87 27.03 11.68
C GLU A 123 -16.24 27.72 10.36
N GLY A 124 -17.43 27.41 9.88
CA GLY A 124 -17.98 27.99 8.67
C GLY A 124 -17.19 27.70 7.38
N LYS A 125 -16.36 26.64 7.37
CA LYS A 125 -15.55 26.27 6.20
C LYS A 125 -15.88 24.88 5.69
N ILE A 126 -15.72 24.71 4.38
CA ILE A 126 -15.66 23.40 3.75
C ILE A 126 -14.21 22.93 3.81
N VAL A 127 -14.02 21.71 4.31
CA VAL A 127 -12.72 21.03 4.42
C VAL A 127 -12.74 19.79 3.54
N GLU A 128 -11.82 19.69 2.61
CA GLU A 128 -11.57 18.46 1.87
C GLU A 128 -10.65 17.58 2.71
N ALA A 129 -11.05 16.34 2.93
CA ALA A 129 -10.29 15.33 3.66
C ALA A 129 -9.85 14.21 2.70
N PRO A 130 -8.72 14.39 1.97
CA PRO A 130 -8.22 13.37 1.06
C PRO A 130 -7.56 12.24 1.83
N VAL A 131 -7.80 10.98 1.42
CA VAL A 131 -7.10 9.82 1.93
C VAL A 131 -6.65 8.91 0.80
N THR A 132 -5.38 8.52 0.81
CA THR A 132 -4.83 7.57 -0.15
C THR A 132 -4.69 6.20 0.50
N CYS A 133 -5.39 5.21 -0.05
CA CYS A 133 -5.30 3.82 0.40
C CYS A 133 -4.30 3.04 -0.44
N LYS A 134 -3.36 2.36 0.23
CA LYS A 134 -2.31 1.54 -0.38
C LYS A 134 -2.34 0.13 0.19
N PRO A 135 -1.78 -0.89 -0.54
CA PRO A 135 -1.57 -2.20 0.06
C PRO A 135 -0.71 -2.08 1.32
N SER A 136 -1.12 -2.71 2.41
CA SER A 136 -0.33 -2.77 3.66
C SER A 136 0.65 -3.93 3.70
N SER A 137 0.71 -4.73 2.63
CA SER A 137 1.50 -5.94 2.53
C SER A 137 2.55 -5.84 1.43
N VAL A 138 3.64 -6.60 1.59
CA VAL A 138 4.56 -6.94 0.51
C VAL A 138 4.04 -8.18 -0.22
N ARG A 139 4.23 -8.22 -1.52
CA ARG A 139 3.96 -9.40 -2.33
C ARG A 139 5.23 -10.20 -2.54
N ILE A 140 5.25 -11.45 -2.09
CA ILE A 140 6.36 -12.38 -2.34
C ILE A 140 5.89 -13.50 -3.26
N ASN A 141 6.71 -13.84 -4.25
CA ASN A 141 6.52 -15.00 -5.11
C ASN A 141 7.82 -15.80 -5.16
N VAL A 142 7.73 -17.10 -4.87
CA VAL A 142 8.88 -18.00 -4.92
C VAL A 142 8.73 -18.97 -6.08
N VAL A 143 9.80 -19.14 -6.84
CA VAL A 143 9.89 -20.07 -7.95
C VAL A 143 11.04 -21.04 -7.71
N PHE A 144 10.74 -22.32 -7.67
CA PHE A 144 11.75 -23.37 -7.67
C PHE A 144 11.98 -23.84 -9.10
N ASP A 145 13.25 -23.85 -9.53
CA ASP A 145 13.62 -24.39 -10.83
C ASP A 145 13.33 -25.91 -10.86
N ALA A 146 12.86 -26.40 -12.01
CA ALA A 146 12.49 -27.80 -12.17
C ALA A 146 13.65 -28.78 -11.84
N LYS A 147 14.89 -28.34 -11.99
CA LYS A 147 16.07 -29.15 -11.64
C LYS A 147 16.28 -29.32 -10.14
N MET A 148 15.54 -28.59 -9.29
CA MET A 148 15.63 -28.82 -7.84
C MET A 148 15.34 -30.28 -7.49
N ASP A 149 14.35 -30.90 -8.10
CA ASP A 149 13.98 -32.30 -7.88
C ASP A 149 15.06 -33.31 -8.34
N GLU A 150 16.02 -32.90 -9.17
CA GLU A 150 17.14 -33.78 -9.56
C GLU A 150 18.13 -33.99 -8.40
N TYR A 151 18.33 -32.95 -7.58
CA TYR A 151 19.37 -32.91 -6.54
C TYR A 151 18.83 -33.02 -5.12
N PHE A 152 17.59 -32.59 -4.88
CA PHE A 152 17.00 -32.52 -3.54
C PHE A 152 15.76 -33.42 -3.45
N SER A 153 15.57 -34.06 -2.29
CA SER A 153 14.34 -34.79 -1.96
C SER A 153 13.25 -33.84 -1.42
N ASP A 154 13.67 -32.80 -0.68
CA ASP A 154 12.80 -31.76 -0.17
C ASP A 154 13.49 -30.39 -0.12
N TYR A 155 12.71 -29.33 -0.30
CA TYR A 155 13.19 -27.96 -0.22
C TYR A 155 12.05 -27.00 0.11
N SER A 156 12.34 -25.99 0.91
CA SER A 156 11.38 -24.94 1.29
C SER A 156 12.08 -23.62 1.59
N LEU A 157 11.30 -22.56 1.62
CA LEU A 157 11.71 -21.27 2.18
C LEU A 157 10.86 -20.95 3.39
N LYS A 158 11.53 -20.65 4.51
CA LYS A 158 10.88 -20.07 5.68
C LYS A 158 10.95 -18.55 5.57
N ILE A 159 9.79 -17.87 5.61
CA ILE A 159 9.67 -16.42 5.52
C ILE A 159 9.16 -15.91 6.87
N GLU A 160 9.83 -14.89 7.40
CA GLU A 160 9.56 -14.32 8.73
C GLU A 160 9.45 -12.80 8.62
N THR A 161 8.33 -12.25 9.11
CA THR A 161 8.07 -10.82 9.28
C THR A 161 7.75 -10.51 10.74
N GLU A 162 7.81 -9.25 11.14
CA GLU A 162 7.45 -8.84 12.50
C GLU A 162 5.99 -9.19 12.82
N ALA A 163 5.08 -8.99 11.86
CA ALA A 163 3.66 -9.27 12.03
C ALA A 163 3.33 -10.75 12.24
N GLN A 164 4.23 -11.67 11.85
CA GLN A 164 4.03 -13.11 12.00
C GLN A 164 4.50 -13.66 13.35
N LYS A 165 5.35 -12.94 14.07
CA LYS A 165 5.98 -13.45 15.31
C LYS A 165 4.94 -13.90 16.35
N PRO A 166 5.19 -15.04 17.03
CA PRO A 166 6.38 -15.90 16.96
C PRO A 166 6.38 -16.92 15.82
N SER A 167 5.38 -16.92 14.95
CA SER A 167 5.22 -17.84 13.83
C SER A 167 6.07 -17.44 12.62
N SER A 168 6.00 -18.24 11.57
CA SER A 168 6.61 -17.98 10.26
C SER A 168 5.80 -18.68 9.18
N PHE A 169 5.97 -18.27 7.93
CA PHE A 169 5.38 -18.94 6.78
C PHE A 169 6.41 -19.85 6.12
N GLU A 170 6.02 -21.10 5.86
CA GLU A 170 6.86 -22.05 5.13
C GLU A 170 6.34 -22.19 3.69
N TRP A 171 7.14 -21.69 2.74
CA TRP A 171 6.89 -21.84 1.31
C TRP A 171 7.47 -23.17 0.83
N LYS A 172 6.62 -24.13 0.55
CA LYS A 172 6.98 -25.47 0.08
C LYS A 172 6.92 -25.54 -1.45
N LYS A 173 7.40 -26.63 -2.02
CA LYS A 173 7.40 -26.87 -3.47
C LYS A 173 6.03 -26.85 -4.11
N ASP A 174 4.98 -27.18 -3.37
CA ASP A 174 3.58 -27.19 -3.79
C ASP A 174 2.82 -25.91 -3.45
N THR A 175 3.47 -24.94 -2.79
CA THR A 175 2.86 -23.65 -2.47
C THR A 175 2.68 -22.85 -3.76
N VAL A 176 1.44 -22.45 -4.02
CA VAL A 176 1.08 -21.59 -5.15
C VAL A 176 1.10 -20.14 -4.68
N GLY A 177 1.82 -19.30 -5.40
CA GLY A 177 1.92 -17.86 -5.08
C GLY A 177 1.17 -17.00 -6.08
N PRO A 178 1.17 -15.68 -5.85
CA PRO A 178 1.90 -14.98 -4.80
C PRO A 178 1.27 -15.07 -3.40
N VAL A 179 2.09 -14.82 -2.38
CA VAL A 179 1.65 -14.69 -0.98
C VAL A 179 1.96 -13.27 -0.49
N TYR A 180 1.06 -12.72 0.29
CA TYR A 180 1.12 -11.37 0.80
C TYR A 180 1.46 -11.38 2.28
N PHE A 181 2.47 -10.61 2.67
CA PHE A 181 2.94 -10.52 4.05
C PHE A 181 2.78 -9.09 4.54
N LYS A 182 2.11 -8.92 5.69
CA LYS A 182 2.09 -7.63 6.37
C LYS A 182 3.49 -7.26 6.80
N VAL A 183 3.93 -6.06 6.43
CA VAL A 183 5.23 -5.49 6.81
C VAL A 183 5.08 -4.03 7.22
N GLY A 184 5.99 -3.58 8.07
CA GLY A 184 6.20 -2.17 8.35
C GLY A 184 7.01 -1.47 7.25
N LYS A 185 7.22 -0.16 7.42
CA LYS A 185 8.07 0.61 6.51
C LYS A 185 9.52 0.21 6.69
N GLN A 186 10.20 -0.18 5.60
CA GLN A 186 11.59 -0.63 5.60
C GLN A 186 11.86 -1.76 6.62
N GLU A 187 10.96 -2.73 6.66
CA GLU A 187 11.08 -3.89 7.55
C GLU A 187 12.08 -4.90 6.99
N GLU A 188 12.86 -5.49 7.87
CA GLU A 188 13.74 -6.62 7.55
C GLU A 188 12.95 -7.93 7.49
N VAL A 189 12.64 -8.38 6.28
CA VAL A 189 12.03 -9.70 6.03
C VAL A 189 13.12 -10.74 5.93
N ARG A 190 13.07 -11.74 6.80
CA ARG A 190 14.05 -12.82 6.83
C ARG A 190 13.57 -14.01 6.01
N VAL A 191 14.42 -14.49 5.12
CA VAL A 191 14.19 -15.68 4.30
C VAL A 191 15.25 -16.72 4.59
N THR A 192 14.84 -17.91 5.04
CA THR A 192 15.72 -19.04 5.31
C THR A 192 15.45 -20.13 4.30
N VAL A 193 16.48 -20.57 3.58
CA VAL A 193 16.40 -21.69 2.62
C VAL A 193 16.68 -22.99 3.34
N ASN A 194 15.77 -23.94 3.27
CA ASN A 194 15.91 -25.29 3.78
C ASN A 194 16.02 -26.27 2.61
N LEU A 195 17.00 -27.17 2.69
CA LEU A 195 17.28 -28.15 1.65
C LEU A 195 17.51 -29.51 2.28
N THR A 196 16.96 -30.56 1.69
CA THR A 196 17.22 -31.94 2.05
C THR A 196 17.70 -32.69 0.81
N ASN A 197 18.87 -33.33 0.89
CA ASN A 197 19.42 -34.07 -0.23
C ASN A 197 18.71 -35.41 -0.46
N LYS A 198 19.09 -36.16 -1.49
CA LYS A 198 18.50 -37.46 -1.81
C LYS A 198 18.77 -38.55 -0.77
N GLU A 199 19.72 -38.35 0.10
CA GLU A 199 20.05 -39.25 1.24
C GLU A 199 19.30 -38.83 2.52
N ASN A 200 18.38 -37.88 2.43
CA ASN A 200 17.59 -37.31 3.53
C ASN A 200 18.44 -36.58 4.60
N VAL A 201 19.57 -36.03 4.21
CA VAL A 201 20.36 -35.12 5.04
C VAL A 201 19.91 -33.68 4.79
N THR A 202 19.53 -33.00 5.87
CA THR A 202 19.08 -31.59 5.79
C THR A 202 20.25 -30.65 6.04
N ALA A 203 20.47 -29.71 5.14
CA ALA A 203 21.45 -28.65 5.31
C ALA A 203 20.99 -27.64 6.37
N LYS A 204 21.94 -27.07 7.09
CA LYS A 204 21.67 -25.89 7.91
C LYS A 204 21.24 -24.75 6.98
N GLY A 205 20.05 -24.21 7.23
CA GLY A 205 19.44 -23.17 6.39
C GLY A 205 20.34 -21.96 6.20
N SER A 206 20.44 -21.49 4.98
CA SER A 206 21.07 -20.20 4.68
C SER A 206 20.04 -19.09 4.84
N VAL A 207 20.42 -18.01 5.51
CA VAL A 207 19.53 -16.89 5.82
C VAL A 207 19.88 -15.69 4.95
N LYS A 208 18.86 -15.12 4.34
CA LYS A 208 18.89 -13.83 3.64
C LYS A 208 17.91 -12.87 4.28
N THR A 209 18.26 -11.60 4.30
CA THR A 209 17.40 -10.52 4.78
C THR A 209 17.16 -9.53 3.65
N TYR A 210 15.91 -9.15 3.48
CA TYR A 210 15.46 -8.15 2.50
C TYR A 210 14.79 -7.01 3.24
N THR A 211 15.14 -5.77 2.93
CA THR A 211 14.47 -4.60 3.47
C THR A 211 13.30 -4.23 2.57
N LEU A 212 12.08 -4.45 3.05
CA LEU A 212 10.86 -4.28 2.27
C LEU A 212 9.90 -3.29 2.94
N SER A 213 9.08 -2.67 2.12
CA SER A 213 8.01 -1.75 2.54
C SER A 213 6.66 -2.20 1.99
N PRO A 214 5.54 -1.75 2.56
CA PRO A 214 4.22 -1.98 1.97
C PRO A 214 4.18 -1.61 0.49
N ALA A 215 3.49 -2.41 -0.30
CA ALA A 215 3.38 -2.34 -1.77
C ALA A 215 4.65 -2.75 -2.56
N ASP A 216 5.74 -3.15 -1.90
CA ASP A 216 6.87 -3.76 -2.61
C ASP A 216 6.52 -5.17 -3.12
N ALA A 217 7.22 -5.60 -4.17
CA ALA A 217 7.09 -6.94 -4.74
C ALA A 217 8.47 -7.60 -4.83
N LEU A 218 8.55 -8.84 -4.34
CA LEU A 218 9.76 -9.63 -4.33
C LEU A 218 9.51 -10.97 -5.04
N ARG A 219 10.31 -11.29 -6.05
CA ARG A 219 10.33 -12.61 -6.67
C ARG A 219 11.65 -13.29 -6.36
N ILE A 220 11.59 -14.43 -5.73
CA ILE A 220 12.76 -15.25 -5.37
C ILE A 220 12.76 -16.48 -6.27
N THR A 221 13.84 -16.69 -7.03
CA THR A 221 14.02 -17.88 -7.86
C THR A 221 15.19 -18.69 -7.31
N LEU A 222 14.95 -19.96 -6.97
CA LEU A 222 16.00 -20.89 -6.55
C LEU A 222 16.35 -21.85 -7.67
N LYS A 223 17.64 -21.93 -8.00
CA LYS A 223 18.18 -22.86 -9.02
C LYS A 223 19.37 -23.63 -8.46
N PRO A 224 19.49 -24.94 -8.71
CA PRO A 224 20.72 -25.65 -8.42
C PRO A 224 21.81 -25.17 -9.38
N VAL A 225 23.02 -24.98 -8.88
CA VAL A 225 24.20 -24.61 -9.66
C VAL A 225 25.36 -25.52 -9.28
N ILE A 226 26.20 -25.87 -10.26
CA ILE A 226 27.41 -26.63 -10.01
C ILE A 226 28.60 -25.72 -10.26
N ASN A 227 29.31 -25.35 -9.20
CA ASN A 227 30.49 -24.51 -9.25
C ASN A 227 31.72 -25.33 -8.84
N ASN A 228 32.66 -25.51 -9.78
CA ASN A 228 33.89 -26.28 -9.57
C ASN A 228 33.65 -27.69 -9.02
N GLY A 229 32.60 -28.37 -9.47
CA GLY A 229 32.23 -29.72 -9.00
C GLY A 229 31.45 -29.76 -7.69
N ASN A 230 31.17 -28.61 -7.07
CA ASN A 230 30.35 -28.54 -5.87
C ASN A 230 28.93 -28.11 -6.26
N LEU A 231 27.94 -28.81 -5.72
CA LEU A 231 26.54 -28.42 -5.84
C LEU A 231 26.28 -27.18 -4.97
N GLY A 232 25.69 -26.18 -5.54
CA GLY A 232 25.27 -24.95 -4.87
C GLY A 232 23.82 -24.60 -5.24
N ILE A 233 23.29 -23.55 -4.63
CA ILE A 233 22.04 -22.93 -5.04
C ILE A 233 22.30 -21.47 -5.40
N SER A 234 21.85 -21.06 -6.57
CA SER A 234 21.73 -19.67 -6.94
C SER A 234 20.35 -19.17 -6.53
N ILE A 235 20.31 -18.07 -5.81
CA ILE A 235 19.09 -17.33 -5.50
C ILE A 235 19.11 -16.06 -6.34
N THR A 236 18.21 -15.98 -7.30
CA THR A 236 17.99 -14.75 -8.08
C THR A 236 16.79 -14.04 -7.51
N VAL A 237 16.94 -12.77 -7.22
CA VAL A 237 15.88 -11.88 -6.76
C VAL A 237 15.56 -10.92 -7.89
N ASP A 238 14.34 -10.96 -8.36
CA ASP A 238 13.81 -10.00 -9.31
C ASP A 238 13.04 -8.93 -8.50
N GLU A 239 13.80 -8.00 -8.00
CA GLU A 239 13.29 -6.65 -7.76
C GLU A 239 13.50 -5.93 -9.09
N THR A 240 12.63 -5.04 -9.48
CA THR A 240 12.78 -4.22 -10.69
C THR A 240 14.11 -3.41 -10.75
N THR A 241 15.03 -3.68 -9.83
CA THR A 241 16.36 -3.09 -9.73
C THR A 241 17.39 -4.11 -9.23
N VAL A 242 18.24 -4.56 -10.14
CA VAL A 242 19.52 -5.23 -9.90
C VAL A 242 19.47 -6.63 -9.30
N ASP A 243 19.66 -7.63 -10.16
CA ASP A 243 20.02 -9.01 -9.80
C ASP A 243 21.28 -9.04 -8.94
N HIS A 244 21.12 -9.47 -7.68
CA HIS A 244 22.24 -9.92 -6.87
C HIS A 244 22.16 -11.45 -6.73
N PRO A 245 22.80 -12.23 -7.62
CA PRO A 245 22.89 -13.66 -7.42
C PRO A 245 23.69 -13.93 -6.13
N VAL A 246 23.15 -14.77 -5.26
CA VAL A 246 23.85 -15.24 -4.09
C VAL A 246 24.01 -16.72 -4.21
N ASP A 247 25.25 -17.16 -4.40
CA ASP A 247 25.61 -18.56 -4.40
C ASP A 247 25.67 -19.07 -2.95
N ILE A 248 24.81 -20.01 -2.61
CA ILE A 248 24.90 -20.76 -1.38
C ILE A 248 25.72 -21.99 -1.69
N ILE A 249 26.92 -22.06 -1.14
CA ILE A 249 27.78 -23.24 -1.26
C ILE A 249 27.22 -24.35 -0.35
N ILE A 250 26.82 -25.45 -0.95
CA ILE A 250 26.43 -26.67 -0.22
C ILE A 250 27.69 -27.45 0.13
N PRO A 251 27.80 -28.05 1.34
CA PRO A 251 28.93 -28.85 1.71
C PRO A 251 29.26 -29.92 0.66
N GLY A 252 30.56 -30.12 0.37
CA GLY A 252 31.03 -31.00 -0.70
C GLY A 252 30.75 -32.49 -0.50
N ASP A 253 30.26 -32.88 0.64
CA ASP A 253 29.78 -34.24 1.01
C ASP A 253 28.33 -34.51 0.57
N TRP A 254 27.69 -33.53 -0.13
CA TRP A 254 26.31 -33.63 -0.64
C TRP A 254 26.24 -33.97 -2.15
N VAL A 255 27.36 -34.20 -2.81
CA VAL A 255 27.46 -34.52 -4.25
C VAL A 255 27.91 -35.95 -4.45
#